data_6f476e0b481a2b8e458bbe60bcea492b
#
_entry.id   6f476e0b481a2b8e458bbe60bcea492b
#
_cell.length_a   1.000
_cell.length_b   1.000
_cell.length_c   1.000
_cell.angle_alpha   90.00
_cell.angle_beta   90.00
_cell.angle_gamma   90.00
#
_symmetry.space_group_name_H-M   'P 1'
#
loop_
_entity.id
_entity.type
_entity.pdbx_description
1 polymer ?
#
loop_
_entity_poly.entity_id
_entity_poly.type
_entity_poly.pdbx_seq_one_letter_code
_entity_poly.pdbx_strand_id
1 'polypeptide(L)'
;EHEITKQVSSYPPCVISTGGGLLTYSRNGDLLSKAGTIIYLNRPFEDCYKSLMRNPDRPLIKNNTKEELLDRYNKRAVSYEAYAAFTVKNDRTPQATARHIIELLF
;
A
#
# COMPACT_ATOMS: atom_id res chain seq x y z
N GLU A 1 -7.50 6.97 -11.99
CA GLU A 1 -6.93 5.70 -11.47
C GLU A 1 -7.77 4.48 -11.86
N HIS A 2 -9.09 4.59 -11.81
CA HIS A 2 -9.96 3.46 -12.14
C HIS A 2 -9.78 2.96 -13.57
N GLU A 3 -9.64 3.86 -14.53
CA GLU A 3 -9.41 3.50 -15.93
C GLU A 3 -8.06 2.78 -16.10
N ILE A 4 -7.03 3.26 -15.42
CA ILE A 4 -5.72 2.59 -15.42
C ILE A 4 -5.82 1.22 -14.78
N THR A 5 -6.58 1.10 -13.70
CA THR A 5 -6.80 -0.18 -13.00
C THR A 5 -7.47 -1.20 -13.93
N LYS A 6 -8.43 -0.79 -14.74
CA LYS A 6 -9.04 -1.66 -15.74
C LYS A 6 -8.02 -2.16 -16.78
N GLN A 7 -7.13 -1.29 -17.23
CA GLN A 7 -6.09 -1.65 -18.19
C GLN A 7 -5.09 -2.66 -17.59
N VAL A 8 -4.73 -2.46 -16.32
CA VAL A 8 -3.78 -3.31 -15.62
C VAL A 8 -4.24 -4.77 -15.58
N SER A 9 -5.54 -5.01 -15.45
CA SER A 9 -6.08 -6.37 -15.38
C SER A 9 -5.84 -7.19 -16.66
N SER A 10 -5.53 -6.53 -17.77
CA SER A 10 -5.22 -7.20 -19.04
C SER A 10 -3.72 -7.37 -19.32
N TYR A 11 -2.86 -6.91 -18.40
CA TYR A 11 -1.41 -7.00 -18.57
C TYR A 11 -0.92 -8.44 -18.41
N PRO A 12 0.21 -8.80 -19.08
CA PRO A 12 0.87 -10.08 -18.81
C PRO A 12 1.36 -10.14 -17.36
N PRO A 13 1.75 -11.33 -16.86
CA PRO A 13 2.25 -11.47 -15.50
C PRO A 13 3.34 -10.47 -15.18
N CYS A 14 3.15 -9.70 -14.10
CA CYS A 14 4.09 -8.66 -13.69
C CYS A 14 3.89 -8.32 -12.21
N VAL A 15 4.83 -7.55 -11.67
CA VAL A 15 4.72 -6.99 -10.32
C VAL A 15 4.31 -5.53 -10.46
N ILE A 16 3.25 -5.16 -9.76
CA ILE A 16 2.70 -3.79 -9.83
C ILE A 16 2.82 -3.13 -8.46
N SER A 17 3.48 -1.98 -8.43
CA SER A 17 3.54 -1.14 -7.26
C SER A 17 2.44 -0.08 -7.35
N THR A 18 1.56 -0.02 -6.35
CA THR A 18 0.44 0.92 -6.33
C THR A 18 0.71 2.07 -5.38
N GLY A 19 0.08 3.20 -5.64
CA GLY A 19 0.03 4.29 -4.67
C GLY A 19 -0.90 3.94 -3.50
N GLY A 20 -0.71 4.63 -2.37
CA GLY A 20 -1.45 4.32 -1.14
C GLY A 20 -2.95 4.55 -1.19
N GLY A 21 -3.44 5.38 -2.11
CA GLY A 21 -4.87 5.70 -2.20
C GLY A 21 -5.69 4.81 -3.12
N LEU A 22 -5.05 3.91 -3.86
CA LEU A 22 -5.75 3.13 -4.89
C LEU A 22 -6.85 2.26 -4.32
N LEU A 23 -6.59 1.55 -3.23
CA LEU A 23 -7.53 0.61 -2.62
C LEU A 23 -8.58 1.28 -1.72
N THR A 24 -8.53 2.60 -1.54
CA THR A 24 -9.59 3.31 -0.82
C THR A 24 -10.91 3.30 -1.60
N TYR A 25 -10.86 3.02 -2.88
CA TYR A 25 -12.04 2.82 -3.72
C TYR A 25 -12.25 1.32 -3.93
N SER A 26 -13.37 0.80 -3.44
CA SER A 26 -13.68 -0.64 -3.48
C SER A 26 -13.66 -1.20 -4.90
N ARG A 27 -14.10 -0.43 -5.90
CA ARG A 27 -14.09 -0.87 -7.30
C ARG A 27 -12.68 -1.20 -7.81
N ASN A 28 -11.66 -0.47 -7.35
CA ASN A 28 -10.26 -0.74 -7.70
C ASN A 28 -9.78 -2.02 -7.02
N GLY A 29 -10.10 -2.19 -5.74
CA GLY A 29 -9.78 -3.40 -5.00
C GLY A 29 -10.41 -4.64 -5.61
N ASP A 30 -11.68 -4.55 -6.00
CA ASP A 30 -12.40 -5.67 -6.63
C ASP A 30 -11.74 -6.07 -7.95
N LEU A 31 -11.36 -5.11 -8.79
CA LEU A 31 -10.70 -5.39 -10.07
C LEU A 31 -9.34 -6.03 -9.87
N LEU A 32 -8.52 -5.48 -8.98
CA LEU A 32 -7.17 -5.98 -8.75
C LEU A 32 -7.18 -7.36 -8.08
N SER A 33 -8.11 -7.60 -7.16
CA SER A 33 -8.24 -8.92 -6.51
C SER A 33 -8.54 -10.03 -7.52
N LYS A 34 -9.32 -9.72 -8.55
CA LYS A 34 -9.63 -10.68 -9.63
C LYS A 34 -8.45 -10.86 -10.58
N ALA A 35 -7.65 -9.83 -10.75
CA ALA A 35 -6.53 -9.84 -11.69
C ALA A 35 -5.27 -10.49 -11.13
N GLY A 36 -5.08 -10.51 -9.82
CA GLY A 36 -3.87 -11.05 -9.24
C GLY A 36 -3.86 -11.09 -7.72
N THR A 37 -2.71 -11.37 -7.16
CA THR A 37 -2.49 -11.47 -5.71
C THR A 37 -2.10 -10.12 -5.15
N ILE A 38 -2.89 -9.62 -4.20
CA ILE A 38 -2.61 -8.36 -3.53
C ILE A 38 -1.81 -8.65 -2.25
N ILE A 39 -0.70 -7.96 -2.10
CA ILE A 39 0.15 -8.05 -0.92
C ILE A 39 0.17 -6.69 -0.22
N TYR A 40 -0.20 -6.69 1.04
CA TYR A 40 -0.14 -5.49 1.88
C TYR A 40 1.21 -5.43 2.58
N LEU A 41 1.98 -4.41 2.27
CA LEU A 41 3.24 -4.13 2.96
C LEU A 41 2.92 -3.30 4.20
N ASN A 42 2.86 -3.96 5.35
CA ASN A 42 2.49 -3.33 6.61
C ASN A 42 3.71 -2.74 7.30
N ARG A 43 3.82 -1.41 7.25
CA ARG A 43 4.88 -0.67 7.93
C ARG A 43 4.28 0.09 9.12
N PRO A 44 4.92 0.04 10.32
CA PRO A 44 4.41 0.77 11.48
C PRO A 44 4.25 2.26 11.21
N PHE A 45 3.19 2.87 11.76
CA PHE A 45 2.93 4.29 11.54
C PHE A 45 4.11 5.18 11.92
N GLU A 46 4.77 4.92 13.03
CA GLU A 46 5.90 5.74 13.48
C GLU A 46 7.04 5.75 12.45
N ASP A 47 7.30 4.63 11.79
CA ASP A 47 8.30 4.55 10.73
C ASP A 47 7.88 5.35 9.50
N CYS A 48 6.60 5.27 9.12
CA CYS A 48 6.05 6.06 8.03
C CYS A 48 6.13 7.56 8.36
N TYR A 49 5.80 7.93 9.58
CA TYR A 49 5.83 9.30 10.04
C TYR A 49 7.25 9.87 10.01
N LYS A 50 8.24 9.11 10.48
CA LYS A 50 9.66 9.51 10.42
C LYS A 50 10.10 9.74 8.98
N SER A 51 9.68 8.89 8.06
CA SER A 51 10.00 9.05 6.64
C SER A 51 9.39 10.32 6.05
N LEU A 52 8.15 10.63 6.41
CA LEU A 52 7.47 11.85 5.99
C LEU A 52 8.18 13.09 6.53
N MET A 53 8.63 13.06 7.77
CA MET A 53 9.29 14.20 8.43
C MET A 53 10.67 14.53 7.85
N ARG A 54 11.24 13.65 7.02
CA ARG A 54 12.48 13.95 6.29
C ARG A 54 12.29 15.08 5.27
N ASN A 55 11.06 15.30 4.84
CA ASN A 55 10.71 16.38 3.93
C ASN A 55 9.52 17.17 4.49
N PRO A 56 9.76 18.06 5.50
CA PRO A 56 8.68 18.75 6.19
C PRO A 56 7.94 19.76 5.31
N ASP A 57 8.47 20.08 4.13
CA ASP A 57 7.84 21.02 3.19
C ASP A 57 6.76 20.36 2.35
N ARG A 58 6.58 19.05 2.42
CA ARG A 58 5.53 18.36 1.67
C ARG A 58 4.15 18.86 2.13
N PRO A 59 3.21 19.11 1.20
CA PRO A 59 1.86 19.56 1.55
C PRO A 59 1.16 18.65 2.55
N LEU A 60 1.38 17.34 2.47
CA LEU A 60 0.78 16.39 3.41
C LEU A 60 1.20 16.67 4.85
N ILE A 61 2.47 17.03 5.08
CA ILE A 61 2.97 17.37 6.41
C ILE A 61 2.48 18.75 6.86
N LYS A 62 2.56 19.74 5.96
CA LYS A 62 2.18 21.13 6.29
C LYS A 62 0.70 21.26 6.63
N ASN A 63 -0.16 20.49 5.96
CA ASN A 63 -1.61 20.65 6.03
C ASN A 63 -2.28 19.69 7.02
N ASN A 64 -1.53 18.82 7.68
CA ASN A 64 -2.10 17.82 8.58
C ASN A 64 -1.31 17.72 9.89
N THR A 65 -2.03 17.52 10.98
CA THR A 65 -1.41 17.18 12.28
C THR A 65 -0.99 15.71 12.28
N LYS A 66 -0.19 15.33 13.27
CA LYS A 66 0.20 13.91 13.45
C LYS A 66 -1.03 13.04 13.65
N GLU A 67 -2.01 13.50 14.42
CA GLU A 67 -3.26 12.78 14.69
C GLU A 67 -4.07 12.58 13.41
N GLU A 68 -4.13 13.58 12.55
CA GLU A 68 -4.82 13.47 11.25
C GLU A 68 -4.11 12.46 10.34
N LEU A 69 -2.79 12.45 10.35
CA LEU A 69 -2.00 11.47 9.58
C LEU A 69 -2.21 10.06 10.11
N LEU A 70 -2.29 9.88 11.42
CA LEU A 70 -2.56 8.58 12.03
C LEU A 70 -3.96 8.08 11.67
N ASP A 71 -4.96 8.96 11.70
CA ASP A 71 -6.32 8.62 11.30
C ASP A 71 -6.36 8.15 9.84
N ARG A 72 -5.67 8.85 8.96
CA ARG A 72 -5.56 8.48 7.55
C ARG A 72 -4.88 7.12 7.38
N TYR A 73 -3.80 6.87 8.12
CA TYR A 73 -3.11 5.60 8.12
C TYR A 73 -4.04 4.45 8.53
N ASN A 74 -4.79 4.64 9.61
CA ASN A 74 -5.70 3.61 10.13
C ASN A 74 -6.83 3.32 9.16
N LYS A 75 -7.41 4.34 8.53
CA LYS A 75 -8.48 4.17 7.55
C LYS A 75 -8.00 3.41 6.31
N ARG A 76 -6.81 3.72 5.84
CA ARG A 76 -6.20 3.02 4.70
C ARG A 76 -5.87 1.57 5.04
N ALA A 77 -5.40 1.31 6.26
CA ALA A 77 -5.07 -0.05 6.70
C ALA A 77 -6.30 -0.97 6.62
N VAL A 78 -7.48 -0.47 6.97
CA VAL A 78 -8.73 -1.24 6.86
C VAL A 78 -8.97 -1.70 5.42
N SER A 79 -8.79 -0.81 4.45
CA SER A 79 -8.96 -1.14 3.04
C SER A 79 -7.91 -2.13 2.56
N TYR A 80 -6.65 -1.94 2.97
CA TYR A 80 -5.57 -2.85 2.57
C TYR A 80 -5.81 -4.26 3.10
N GLU A 81 -6.19 -4.39 4.37
CA GLU A 81 -6.46 -5.68 4.99
C GLU A 81 -7.65 -6.39 4.33
N ALA A 82 -8.66 -5.62 3.90
CA ALA A 82 -9.84 -6.18 3.27
C ALA A 82 -9.53 -6.87 1.93
N TYR A 83 -8.54 -6.38 1.18
CA TYR A 83 -8.21 -6.90 -0.14
C TYR A 83 -6.94 -7.73 -0.20
N ALA A 84 -6.09 -7.66 0.83
CA ALA A 84 -4.81 -8.36 0.81
C ALA A 84 -4.99 -9.87 0.92
N ALA A 85 -4.33 -10.61 0.03
CA ALA A 85 -4.19 -12.06 0.17
C ALA A 85 -3.14 -12.39 1.23
N PHE A 86 -2.11 -11.55 1.34
CA PHE A 86 -1.05 -11.69 2.34
C PHE A 86 -0.71 -10.33 2.92
N THR A 87 -0.42 -10.30 4.22
CA THR A 87 0.11 -9.12 4.91
C THR A 87 1.53 -9.42 5.34
N VAL A 88 2.47 -8.60 4.89
CA VAL A 88 3.90 -8.77 5.17
C VAL A 88 4.41 -7.58 5.95
N LYS A 89 5.11 -7.84 7.05
CA LYS A 89 5.74 -6.76 7.81
C LYS A 89 6.87 -6.15 7.00
N ASN A 90 6.82 -4.83 6.87
CA ASN A 90 7.84 -4.05 6.16
C ASN A 90 8.57 -3.14 7.15
N ASP A 91 9.22 -3.76 8.13
CA ASP A 91 9.89 -3.07 9.23
C ASP A 91 11.42 -3.26 9.23
N ARG A 92 11.94 -3.86 8.19
CA ARG A 92 13.38 -4.10 7.98
C ARG A 92 13.82 -3.47 6.67
N THR A 93 14.79 -4.09 6.00
CA THR A 93 15.26 -3.62 4.69
C THR A 93 14.28 -4.02 3.59
N PRO A 94 14.24 -3.27 2.47
CA PRO A 94 13.45 -3.67 1.31
C PRO A 94 13.81 -5.07 0.80
N GLN A 95 15.09 -5.43 0.87
CA GLN A 95 15.58 -6.75 0.43
C GLN A 95 15.01 -7.87 1.30
N ALA A 96 14.96 -7.68 2.61
CA ALA A 96 14.40 -8.67 3.53
C ALA A 96 12.89 -8.86 3.28
N THR A 97 12.17 -7.76 3.05
CA THR A 97 10.74 -7.81 2.74
C THR A 97 10.49 -8.53 1.41
N ALA A 98 11.26 -8.19 0.38
CA ALA A 98 11.15 -8.84 -0.94
C ALA A 98 11.41 -10.34 -0.84
N ARG A 99 12.43 -10.74 -0.08
CA ARG A 99 12.75 -12.15 0.13
C ARG A 99 11.60 -12.89 0.80
N HIS A 100 11.00 -12.31 1.82
CA HIS A 100 9.85 -12.89 2.50
C HIS A 100 8.67 -13.08 1.56
N ILE A 101 8.40 -12.09 0.69
CA ILE A 101 7.34 -12.20 -0.32
C ILE A 101 7.62 -13.37 -1.26
N ILE A 102 8.85 -13.51 -1.72
CA ILE A 102 9.24 -14.61 -2.60
C ILE A 102 9.00 -15.96 -1.93
N GLU A 103 9.34 -16.09 -0.65
CA GLU A 103 9.12 -17.30 0.13
C GLU A 103 7.64 -17.63 0.27
N LEU A 104 6.78 -16.63 0.38
CA LEU A 104 5.33 -16.83 0.48
C LEU A 104 4.69 -17.25 -0.83
N LEU A 105 5.19 -16.75 -1.98
CA LEU A 105 4.56 -16.95 -3.28
C LEU A 105 5.16 -18.10 -4.07
N PHE A 106 6.38 -18.45 -3.80
CA PHE A 106 7.16 -19.44 -4.55
C PHE A 106 7.81 -20.44 -3.62
#